data_27ea89b11ab0406d67d2c8ddb2d9d9af
#
_entry.id   27ea89b11ab0406d67d2c8ddb2d9d9af
#
_cell.length_a   1.000
_cell.length_b   1.000
_cell.length_c   1.000
_cell.angle_alpha   90.00
_cell.angle_beta   90.00
_cell.angle_gamma   90.00
#
_symmetry.space_group_name_H-M   'P 1'
#
loop_
_entity.id
_entity.type
_entity.pdbx_description
1 polymer ?
#
loop_
_entity_poly.entity_id
_entity_poly.type
_entity_poly.pdbx_seq_one_letter_code
_entity_poly.pdbx_strand_id
1 'polypeptide(L)'
;MVALFLLALPVTVYATAPVDTNCTDGTNYNPNAVSCNNPAGDSVCQTVFNGGTASPVAAGASVERPNSCWTTATPAISPDLVNNAIANCPKFCGYCCLTKDYNCQNAQIQRINCASVTQQMCNDPASRDLIAQDCPNKCGFCQMGGCIDVATTCAASTSICVTRGLEDFVAKNCKRTCGLCNT
;
A
#
# COMPACT_ATOMS: atom_id res chain seq x y z
N MET A 1 15.79 -42.72 46.49
CA MET A 1 15.42 -42.25 45.15
C MET A 1 14.96 -40.81 45.26
N VAL A 2 15.78 -39.85 44.84
CA VAL A 2 15.44 -38.41 44.84
C VAL A 2 15.04 -38.07 43.43
N ALA A 3 13.75 -37.72 43.21
CA ALA A 3 13.23 -37.29 41.93
C ALA A 3 13.58 -35.81 41.72
N LEU A 4 14.44 -35.54 40.76
CA LEU A 4 14.80 -34.19 40.33
C LEU A 4 13.67 -33.68 39.41
N PHE A 5 12.82 -32.77 39.91
CA PHE A 5 11.86 -32.04 39.08
C PHE A 5 12.60 -30.89 38.34
N LEU A 6 12.87 -31.08 37.04
CA LEU A 6 13.30 -30.01 36.17
C LEU A 6 12.12 -29.09 35.86
N LEU A 7 12.07 -27.93 36.53
CA LEU A 7 11.17 -26.84 36.19
C LEU A 7 11.61 -26.22 34.86
N ALA A 8 10.90 -26.52 33.76
CA ALA A 8 11.04 -25.82 32.50
C ALA A 8 10.44 -24.41 32.63
N LEU A 9 11.28 -23.39 32.71
CA LEU A 9 10.85 -22.00 32.64
C LEU A 9 10.33 -21.70 31.24
N PRO A 10 9.17 -21.05 31.09
CA PRO A 10 8.70 -20.62 29.79
C PRO A 10 9.65 -19.55 29.25
N VAL A 11 10.25 -19.81 28.07
CA VAL A 11 11.01 -18.81 27.31
C VAL A 11 9.98 -17.87 26.69
N THR A 12 9.79 -16.71 27.29
CA THR A 12 9.01 -15.63 26.69
C THR A 12 9.85 -15.04 25.55
N VAL A 13 9.49 -15.35 24.31
CA VAL A 13 10.02 -14.67 23.13
C VAL A 13 9.39 -13.28 23.08
N TYR A 14 10.12 -12.28 23.50
CA TYR A 14 9.73 -10.89 23.27
C TYR A 14 9.87 -10.62 21.77
N ALA A 15 8.75 -10.36 21.09
CA ALA A 15 8.78 -9.79 19.77
C ALA A 15 9.43 -8.40 19.87
N THR A 16 10.60 -8.24 19.29
CA THR A 16 11.26 -6.92 19.19
C THR A 16 10.55 -6.12 18.10
N ALA A 17 10.17 -4.87 18.43
CA ALA A 17 9.62 -3.96 17.42
C ALA A 17 10.63 -3.79 16.26
N PRO A 18 10.15 -3.64 15.01
CA PRO A 18 11.03 -3.50 13.86
C PRO A 18 11.90 -2.25 13.99
N VAL A 19 13.19 -2.37 13.67
CA VAL A 19 14.14 -1.25 13.70
C VAL A 19 13.81 -0.24 12.60
N ASP A 20 13.45 -0.71 11.40
CA ASP A 20 12.87 0.12 10.36
C ASP A 20 11.36 0.21 10.53
N THR A 21 10.89 1.33 11.04
CA THR A 21 9.49 1.61 11.34
C THR A 21 8.68 2.14 10.16
N ASN A 22 9.24 2.20 8.96
CA ASN A 22 8.50 2.61 7.77
C ASN A 22 7.25 1.74 7.54
N CYS A 23 6.14 2.37 7.21
CA CYS A 23 4.85 1.73 7.01
C CYS A 23 4.31 0.97 8.24
N THR A 24 4.73 1.35 9.46
CA THR A 24 4.24 0.78 10.72
C THR A 24 3.55 1.84 11.59
N ASP A 25 2.86 1.40 12.62
CA ASP A 25 2.37 2.25 13.71
C ASP A 25 3.40 2.41 14.85
N GLY A 26 4.64 1.98 14.62
CA GLY A 26 5.72 1.90 15.60
C GLY A 26 5.95 0.46 16.10
N THR A 27 5.02 -0.45 15.88
CA THR A 27 5.10 -1.86 16.29
C THR A 27 4.66 -2.80 15.17
N ASN A 28 3.49 -2.54 14.58
CA ASN A 28 2.88 -3.44 13.59
C ASN A 28 2.84 -2.77 12.22
N TYR A 29 2.95 -3.55 11.15
CA TYR A 29 2.80 -3.04 9.79
C TYR A 29 1.37 -2.62 9.52
N ASN A 30 1.22 -1.40 8.99
CA ASN A 30 -0.07 -0.88 8.55
C ASN A 30 -0.62 -1.71 7.38
N PRO A 31 -1.95 -1.76 7.16
CA PRO A 31 -2.53 -2.45 6.02
C PRO A 31 -1.95 -2.01 4.67
N ASN A 32 -1.64 -0.72 4.51
CA ASN A 32 -1.05 -0.18 3.28
C ASN A 32 0.44 -0.49 3.11
N ALA A 33 1.09 -1.15 4.09
CA ALA A 33 2.46 -1.64 3.92
C ALA A 33 2.59 -2.70 2.82
N VAL A 34 1.52 -3.47 2.58
CA VAL A 34 1.50 -4.62 1.66
C VAL A 34 0.39 -4.55 0.60
N SER A 35 -0.23 -3.38 0.41
CA SER A 35 -1.39 -3.22 -0.48
C SER A 35 -1.05 -3.05 -1.96
N CYS A 36 0.20 -2.86 -2.32
CA CYS A 36 0.67 -2.74 -3.70
C CYS A 36 1.10 -4.10 -4.29
N ASN A 37 1.49 -4.10 -5.57
CA ASN A 37 2.15 -5.23 -6.20
C ASN A 37 3.66 -5.09 -6.13
N ASN A 38 4.39 -6.19 -6.36
CA ASN A 38 5.83 -6.16 -6.58
C ASN A 38 6.11 -5.97 -8.08
N PRO A 39 6.70 -4.84 -8.53
CA PRO A 39 7.02 -4.63 -9.95
C PRO A 39 7.91 -5.72 -10.55
N ALA A 40 8.86 -6.25 -9.77
CA ALA A 40 9.74 -7.35 -10.21
C ALA A 40 9.05 -8.73 -10.21
N GLY A 41 7.83 -8.83 -9.66
CA GLY A 41 7.10 -10.08 -9.46
C GLY A 41 7.43 -10.77 -8.13
N ASP A 42 6.43 -11.49 -7.58
CA ASP A 42 6.54 -12.08 -6.23
C ASP A 42 7.66 -13.15 -6.15
N SER A 43 7.85 -13.98 -7.19
CA SER A 43 8.89 -15.00 -7.23
C SER A 43 10.30 -14.41 -7.25
N VAL A 44 10.50 -13.31 -7.98
CA VAL A 44 11.79 -12.61 -8.02
C VAL A 44 12.08 -12.01 -6.65
N CYS A 45 11.10 -11.35 -6.04
CA CYS A 45 11.24 -10.75 -4.71
C CYS A 45 11.56 -11.80 -3.64
N GLN A 46 10.90 -12.96 -3.70
CA GLN A 46 11.18 -14.08 -2.83
C GLN A 46 12.65 -14.57 -2.96
N THR A 47 13.20 -14.58 -4.17
CA THR A 47 14.56 -15.03 -4.41
C THR A 47 15.59 -13.98 -3.99
N VAL A 48 15.37 -12.72 -4.36
CA VAL A 48 16.35 -11.64 -4.18
C VAL A 48 16.39 -11.15 -2.73
N PHE A 49 15.23 -10.96 -2.10
CA PHE A 49 15.15 -10.35 -0.77
C PHE A 49 15.04 -11.36 0.38
N ASN A 50 14.84 -12.63 0.08
CA ASN A 50 14.66 -13.65 1.10
C ASN A 50 15.95 -14.43 1.42
N GLY A 51 16.92 -14.49 0.54
CA GLY A 51 18.05 -15.42 0.73
C GLY A 51 17.61 -16.87 1.01
N GLY A 52 16.34 -17.20 0.70
CA GLY A 52 15.75 -18.52 0.86
C GLY A 52 15.02 -18.78 2.19
N THR A 53 14.97 -17.86 3.16
CA THR A 53 14.48 -18.18 4.52
C THR A 53 13.50 -17.18 5.14
N ALA A 54 13.46 -15.91 4.73
CA ALA A 54 12.56 -14.93 5.31
C ALA A 54 11.16 -14.96 4.64
N SER A 55 10.12 -14.73 5.41
CA SER A 55 8.75 -14.59 4.89
C SER A 55 8.49 -13.15 4.47
N PRO A 56 7.61 -12.91 3.48
CA PRO A 56 7.13 -11.57 3.17
C PRO A 56 6.51 -10.91 4.40
N VAL A 57 6.65 -9.60 4.49
CA VAL A 57 5.95 -8.83 5.54
C VAL A 57 4.43 -8.97 5.36
N ALA A 58 3.71 -9.04 6.47
CA ALA A 58 2.25 -9.10 6.48
C ALA A 58 1.64 -7.92 7.25
N ALA A 59 0.46 -7.48 6.82
CA ALA A 59 -0.29 -6.46 7.56
C ALA A 59 -0.60 -6.93 8.99
N GLY A 60 -0.44 -6.06 9.97
CA GLY A 60 -0.64 -6.35 11.38
C GLY A 60 0.47 -7.16 12.04
N ALA A 61 1.47 -7.63 11.30
CA ALA A 61 2.61 -8.33 11.89
C ALA A 61 3.56 -7.36 12.60
N SER A 62 4.19 -7.84 13.68
CA SER A 62 5.21 -7.13 14.47
C SER A 62 6.59 -7.76 14.35
N VAL A 63 6.87 -8.29 13.16
CA VAL A 63 8.15 -8.94 12.86
C VAL A 63 9.10 -7.98 12.16
N GLU A 64 10.41 -8.20 12.34
CA GLU A 64 11.42 -7.47 11.58
C GLU A 64 11.29 -7.80 10.10
N ARG A 65 11.40 -6.77 9.24
CA ARG A 65 11.47 -7.02 7.79
C ARG A 65 12.77 -7.71 7.43
N PRO A 66 12.83 -8.48 6.31
CA PRO A 66 14.07 -9.12 5.87
C PRO A 66 15.21 -8.10 5.78
N ASN A 67 16.38 -8.42 6.34
CA ASN A 67 17.53 -7.51 6.36
C ASN A 67 17.92 -7.02 4.95
N SER A 68 17.83 -7.88 3.96
CA SER A 68 18.07 -7.54 2.55
C SER A 68 17.21 -6.39 2.02
N CYS A 69 16.06 -6.09 2.67
CA CYS A 69 15.18 -4.98 2.30
C CYS A 69 15.70 -3.63 2.78
N TRP A 70 16.55 -3.57 3.83
CA TRP A 70 16.84 -2.30 4.48
C TRP A 70 18.26 -2.13 5.01
N THR A 71 19.01 -3.20 5.24
CA THR A 71 20.32 -3.11 5.88
C THR A 71 21.31 -4.13 5.36
N THR A 72 22.59 -3.75 5.34
CA THR A 72 23.73 -4.67 5.17
C THR A 72 24.36 -5.05 6.52
N ALA A 73 24.12 -4.23 7.56
CA ALA A 73 24.64 -4.44 8.90
C ALA A 73 23.71 -3.74 9.92
N THR A 74 22.96 -4.54 10.70
CA THR A 74 22.05 -4.01 11.74
C THR A 74 22.81 -3.23 12.81
N PRO A 75 22.24 -2.12 13.34
CA PRO A 75 20.94 -1.54 13.04
C PRO A 75 20.95 -0.44 11.97
N ALA A 76 22.04 -0.28 11.18
CA ALA A 76 22.18 0.80 10.23
C ALA A 76 21.27 0.61 9.01
N ILE A 77 20.40 1.58 8.72
CA ILE A 77 19.54 1.58 7.53
C ILE A 77 20.39 2.00 6.33
N SER A 78 20.31 1.21 5.25
CA SER A 78 20.90 1.52 3.95
C SER A 78 19.86 2.15 3.03
N PRO A 79 19.97 3.45 2.70
CA PRO A 79 19.02 4.11 1.81
C PRO A 79 18.93 3.44 0.43
N ASP A 80 20.05 2.93 -0.10
CA ASP A 80 20.10 2.28 -1.41
C ASP A 80 19.29 0.97 -1.42
N LEU A 81 19.40 0.16 -0.36
CA LEU A 81 18.59 -1.06 -0.23
C LEU A 81 17.11 -0.73 -0.08
N VAL A 82 16.76 0.25 0.74
CA VAL A 82 15.38 0.71 0.92
C VAL A 82 14.80 1.20 -0.40
N ASN A 83 15.52 2.06 -1.13
CA ASN A 83 15.08 2.57 -2.42
C ASN A 83 14.92 1.46 -3.46
N ASN A 84 15.84 0.50 -3.49
CA ASN A 84 15.75 -0.67 -4.37
C ASN A 84 14.54 -1.55 -4.01
N ALA A 85 14.29 -1.77 -2.73
CA ALA A 85 13.14 -2.52 -2.25
C ALA A 85 11.81 -1.83 -2.60
N ILE A 86 11.72 -0.49 -2.44
CA ILE A 86 10.55 0.31 -2.82
C ILE A 86 10.30 0.23 -4.33
N ALA A 87 11.35 0.30 -5.15
CA ALA A 87 11.23 0.29 -6.60
C ALA A 87 10.81 -1.08 -7.16
N ASN A 88 11.29 -2.18 -6.58
CA ASN A 88 11.18 -3.51 -7.18
C ASN A 88 10.27 -4.47 -6.41
N CYS A 89 10.32 -4.45 -5.07
CA CYS A 89 9.65 -5.44 -4.21
C CYS A 89 8.95 -4.81 -2.99
N PRO A 90 8.19 -3.72 -3.17
CA PRO A 90 7.63 -2.97 -2.06
C PRO A 90 6.65 -3.79 -1.22
N LYS A 91 5.87 -4.68 -1.82
CA LYS A 91 4.95 -5.55 -1.10
C LYS A 91 5.69 -6.57 -0.25
N PHE A 92 6.72 -7.21 -0.80
CA PHE A 92 7.53 -8.21 -0.09
C PHE A 92 8.20 -7.60 1.14
N CYS A 93 8.76 -6.41 0.98
CA CYS A 93 9.47 -5.68 2.02
C CYS A 93 8.58 -4.81 2.92
N GLY A 94 7.26 -4.75 2.69
CA GLY A 94 6.35 -3.93 3.49
C GLY A 94 6.53 -2.43 3.29
N TYR A 95 6.86 -1.99 2.09
CA TYR A 95 7.11 -0.59 1.73
C TYR A 95 6.05 0.03 0.81
N CYS A 96 4.92 -0.63 0.58
CA CYS A 96 3.90 -0.09 -0.32
C CYS A 96 3.49 1.34 0.00
N CYS A 97 3.40 1.71 1.28
CA CYS A 97 3.04 3.07 1.71
C CYS A 97 4.01 4.15 1.22
N LEU A 98 5.24 3.77 0.83
CA LEU A 98 6.28 4.69 0.31
C LEU A 98 6.30 4.76 -1.22
N THR A 99 5.56 3.90 -1.90
CA THR A 99 5.44 3.98 -3.36
C THR A 99 4.60 5.19 -3.77
N LYS A 100 4.85 5.72 -4.97
CA LYS A 100 4.17 6.93 -5.47
C LYS A 100 2.65 6.82 -5.44
N ASP A 101 2.12 5.61 -5.63
CA ASP A 101 0.68 5.37 -5.68
C ASP A 101 0.02 5.46 -4.30
N TYR A 102 0.78 5.20 -3.23
CA TYR A 102 0.26 5.17 -1.86
C TYR A 102 0.81 6.30 -0.97
N ASN A 103 1.83 7.04 -1.43
CA ASN A 103 2.49 8.10 -0.66
C ASN A 103 1.85 9.47 -0.90
N CYS A 104 0.63 9.65 -0.40
CA CYS A 104 -0.04 10.94 -0.35
C CYS A 104 -0.92 11.06 0.90
N GLN A 105 -1.39 12.26 1.15
CA GLN A 105 -2.34 12.52 2.24
C GLN A 105 -3.78 12.28 1.77
N ASN A 106 -4.60 11.72 2.65
CA ASN A 106 -6.05 11.70 2.47
C ASN A 106 -6.63 13.10 2.61
N ALA A 107 -7.83 13.32 2.10
CA ALA A 107 -8.52 14.59 2.26
C ALA A 107 -8.68 14.95 3.74
N GLN A 108 -8.51 16.22 4.09
CA GLN A 108 -8.72 16.69 5.47
C GLN A 108 -10.18 16.58 5.89
N ILE A 109 -11.10 16.89 4.97
CA ILE A 109 -12.54 16.72 5.17
C ILE A 109 -12.96 15.51 4.34
N GLN A 110 -13.24 14.40 5.01
CA GLN A 110 -13.59 13.13 4.39
C GLN A 110 -15.09 12.89 4.49
N ARG A 111 -15.70 12.50 3.38
CA ARG A 111 -17.11 12.07 3.32
C ARG A 111 -17.27 10.62 3.77
N ILE A 112 -16.15 9.84 3.71
CA ILE A 112 -16.08 8.45 4.16
C ILE A 112 -14.94 8.29 5.17
N ASN A 113 -15.08 7.32 6.07
CA ASN A 113 -14.01 7.00 7.01
C ASN A 113 -12.93 6.17 6.29
N CYS A 114 -11.76 6.77 6.03
CA CYS A 114 -10.66 6.09 5.37
C CYS A 114 -10.15 4.84 6.11
N ALA A 115 -10.35 4.75 7.43
CA ALA A 115 -9.97 3.55 8.17
C ALA A 115 -10.84 2.33 7.82
N SER A 116 -12.08 2.54 7.39
CA SER A 116 -13.02 1.49 6.99
C SER A 116 -12.94 1.10 5.52
N VAL A 117 -12.12 1.79 4.71
CA VAL A 117 -11.95 1.46 3.28
C VAL A 117 -11.23 0.12 3.14
N THR A 118 -11.88 -0.81 2.43
CA THR A 118 -11.35 -2.15 2.13
C THR A 118 -10.82 -2.24 0.69
N GLN A 119 -9.98 -3.24 0.42
CA GLN A 119 -9.48 -3.50 -0.92
C GLN A 119 -10.61 -3.80 -1.93
N GLN A 120 -11.71 -4.41 -1.49
CA GLN A 120 -12.88 -4.63 -2.34
C GLN A 120 -13.51 -3.30 -2.79
N MET A 121 -13.62 -2.33 -1.87
CA MET A 121 -14.14 -0.99 -2.19
C MET A 121 -13.23 -0.24 -3.17
N CYS A 122 -11.91 -0.48 -3.13
CA CYS A 122 -10.96 0.09 -4.10
C CYS A 122 -11.25 -0.36 -5.55
N ASN A 123 -11.78 -1.55 -5.71
CA ASN A 123 -12.07 -2.16 -7.03
C ASN A 123 -13.52 -1.94 -7.48
N ASP A 124 -14.38 -1.48 -6.58
CA ASP A 124 -15.78 -1.21 -6.89
C ASP A 124 -15.93 0.12 -7.64
N PRO A 125 -16.43 0.10 -8.89
CA PRO A 125 -16.62 1.33 -9.69
C PRO A 125 -17.48 2.39 -9.01
N ALA A 126 -18.46 2.00 -8.17
CA ALA A 126 -19.38 2.92 -7.50
C ALA A 126 -18.67 3.72 -6.38
N SER A 127 -17.71 3.12 -5.69
CA SER A 127 -16.98 3.74 -4.58
C SER A 127 -15.63 4.34 -4.96
N ARG A 128 -15.06 3.87 -6.06
CA ARG A 128 -13.68 4.17 -6.48
C ARG A 128 -13.38 5.67 -6.56
N ASP A 129 -14.26 6.44 -7.19
CA ASP A 129 -14.02 7.87 -7.40
C ASP A 129 -14.12 8.66 -6.09
N LEU A 130 -15.04 8.29 -5.22
CA LEU A 130 -15.15 8.85 -3.89
C LEU A 130 -13.89 8.55 -3.06
N ILE A 131 -13.42 7.31 -3.11
CA ILE A 131 -12.20 6.89 -2.41
C ILE A 131 -10.97 7.58 -2.98
N ALA A 132 -10.87 7.75 -4.31
CA ALA A 132 -9.77 8.46 -4.94
C ALA A 132 -9.68 9.93 -4.53
N GLN A 133 -10.82 10.55 -4.21
CA GLN A 133 -10.87 11.93 -3.70
C GLN A 133 -10.55 12.01 -2.21
N ASP A 134 -11.17 11.16 -1.40
CA ASP A 134 -11.13 11.28 0.06
C ASP A 134 -10.00 10.48 0.69
N CYS A 135 -9.71 9.29 0.17
CA CYS A 135 -8.82 8.31 0.78
C CYS A 135 -7.81 7.70 -0.22
N PRO A 136 -7.14 8.51 -1.09
CA PRO A 136 -6.31 7.98 -2.18
C PRO A 136 -5.21 7.06 -1.70
N ASN A 137 -4.60 7.30 -0.54
CA ASN A 137 -3.52 6.46 -0.02
C ASN A 137 -3.97 5.05 0.41
N LYS A 138 -5.27 4.81 0.55
CA LYS A 138 -5.77 3.49 0.93
C LYS A 138 -5.80 2.50 -0.23
N CYS A 139 -6.00 3.03 -1.43
CA CYS A 139 -6.21 2.24 -2.64
C CYS A 139 -5.09 2.43 -3.68
N GLY A 140 -4.04 3.18 -3.37
CA GLY A 140 -3.00 3.48 -4.35
C GLY A 140 -3.45 4.46 -5.43
N PHE A 141 -4.31 5.42 -5.08
CA PHE A 141 -4.87 6.38 -6.03
C PHE A 141 -4.15 7.75 -6.01
N CYS A 142 -3.01 7.86 -5.31
CA CYS A 142 -2.26 9.11 -5.19
C CYS A 142 -1.83 9.70 -6.54
N GLN A 143 -1.54 8.85 -7.52
CA GLN A 143 -1.13 9.29 -8.86
C GLN A 143 -2.33 9.56 -9.80
N MET A 144 -3.56 9.31 -9.35
CA MET A 144 -4.74 9.60 -10.17
C MET A 144 -4.94 11.11 -10.38
N GLY A 145 -4.26 11.97 -9.60
CA GLY A 145 -3.96 13.38 -9.88
C GLY A 145 -5.16 14.26 -10.25
N GLY A 146 -6.36 13.96 -9.74
CA GLY A 146 -7.58 14.59 -10.18
C GLY A 146 -8.14 14.01 -11.49
N CYS A 147 -7.51 12.94 -12.04
CA CYS A 147 -8.07 12.14 -13.13
C CYS A 147 -9.17 11.21 -12.61
N ILE A 148 -10.25 11.80 -12.19
CA ILE A 148 -11.43 11.13 -11.65
C ILE A 148 -12.67 11.63 -12.34
N ASP A 149 -13.71 10.82 -12.33
CA ASP A 149 -15.04 11.27 -12.70
C ASP A 149 -15.71 11.88 -11.45
N VAL A 150 -16.11 13.14 -11.54
CA VAL A 150 -16.85 13.82 -10.48
C VAL A 150 -18.32 13.41 -10.50
N ALA A 151 -18.88 13.19 -11.70
CA ALA A 151 -20.24 12.73 -11.88
C ALA A 151 -20.27 11.19 -11.93
N THR A 152 -21.09 10.57 -11.09
CA THR A 152 -21.25 9.12 -10.98
C THR A 152 -21.86 8.47 -12.24
N THR A 153 -22.49 9.27 -13.09
CA THR A 153 -23.15 8.80 -14.32
C THR A 153 -22.20 8.67 -15.51
N CYS A 154 -20.95 9.16 -15.42
CA CYS A 154 -19.98 9.14 -16.54
C CYS A 154 -19.73 7.72 -17.05
N ALA A 155 -19.49 6.77 -16.15
CA ALA A 155 -19.18 5.39 -16.51
C ALA A 155 -20.37 4.63 -17.12
N ALA A 156 -21.61 5.10 -16.89
CA ALA A 156 -22.83 4.47 -17.39
C ALA A 156 -23.10 4.75 -18.88
N SER A 157 -22.49 5.82 -19.43
CA SER A 157 -22.71 6.21 -20.83
C SER A 157 -21.47 6.89 -21.43
N THR A 158 -20.61 6.10 -22.06
CA THR A 158 -19.41 6.62 -22.75
C THR A 158 -19.75 7.53 -23.95
N SER A 159 -20.98 7.50 -24.47
CA SER A 159 -21.43 8.39 -25.53
C SER A 159 -21.40 9.87 -25.13
N ILE A 160 -21.47 10.17 -23.84
CA ILE A 160 -21.35 11.54 -23.31
C ILE A 160 -20.04 12.21 -23.72
N CYS A 161 -18.97 11.44 -23.90
CA CYS A 161 -17.64 11.93 -24.23
C CYS A 161 -17.56 12.60 -25.61
N VAL A 162 -18.48 12.27 -26.51
CA VAL A 162 -18.55 12.80 -27.89
C VAL A 162 -19.82 13.60 -28.17
N THR A 163 -20.63 13.83 -27.15
CA THR A 163 -21.90 14.59 -27.31
C THR A 163 -21.61 16.07 -27.41
N ARG A 164 -21.97 16.69 -28.53
CA ARG A 164 -21.80 18.12 -28.74
C ARG A 164 -22.57 18.94 -27.72
N GLY A 165 -21.92 20.00 -27.22
CA GLY A 165 -22.49 20.91 -26.22
C GLY A 165 -22.30 20.43 -24.79
N LEU A 166 -21.64 19.26 -24.58
CA LEU A 166 -21.29 18.75 -23.26
C LEU A 166 -19.79 18.76 -22.99
N GLU A 167 -18.99 19.38 -23.86
CA GLU A 167 -17.53 19.38 -23.79
C GLU A 167 -17.03 19.91 -22.44
N ASP A 168 -17.57 21.06 -22.00
CA ASP A 168 -17.19 21.65 -20.70
C ASP A 168 -17.64 20.78 -19.51
N PHE A 169 -18.82 20.18 -19.59
CA PHE A 169 -19.30 19.26 -18.57
C PHE A 169 -18.38 18.04 -18.49
N VAL A 170 -18.06 17.44 -19.63
CA VAL A 170 -17.19 16.27 -19.73
C VAL A 170 -15.79 16.56 -19.22
N ALA A 171 -15.19 17.69 -19.65
CA ALA A 171 -13.86 18.12 -19.22
C ALA A 171 -13.78 18.35 -17.71
N LYS A 172 -14.88 18.74 -17.07
CA LYS A 172 -14.93 18.99 -15.64
C LYS A 172 -15.33 17.75 -14.83
N ASN A 173 -16.27 16.95 -15.34
CA ASN A 173 -16.94 15.94 -14.54
C ASN A 173 -16.69 14.48 -14.94
N CYS A 174 -16.16 14.22 -16.16
CA CYS A 174 -16.01 12.88 -16.70
C CYS A 174 -14.58 12.62 -17.26
N LYS A 175 -13.56 13.22 -16.64
CA LYS A 175 -12.19 13.20 -17.14
C LYS A 175 -11.65 11.80 -17.35
N ARG A 176 -11.87 10.89 -16.39
CA ARG A 176 -11.36 9.52 -16.46
C ARG A 176 -12.08 8.73 -17.55
N THR A 177 -13.42 8.68 -17.51
CA THR A 177 -14.22 7.94 -18.50
C THR A 177 -13.95 8.40 -19.91
N CYS A 178 -13.72 9.71 -20.11
CA CYS A 178 -13.51 10.28 -21.44
C CYS A 178 -12.01 10.41 -21.84
N GLY A 179 -11.09 9.86 -21.06
CA GLY A 179 -9.66 9.87 -21.39
C GLY A 179 -9.03 11.25 -21.44
N LEU A 180 -9.60 12.24 -20.72
CA LEU A 180 -9.12 13.62 -20.67
C LEU A 180 -8.06 13.88 -19.60
N CYS A 181 -7.50 12.81 -19.04
CA CYS A 181 -6.43 12.91 -18.05
C CYS A 181 -5.10 13.09 -18.77
N ASN A 182 -4.45 14.21 -18.56
CA ASN A 182 -3.09 14.42 -19.06
C ASN A 182 -2.17 13.42 -18.32
N THR A 183 -1.52 12.56 -19.08
CA THR A 183 -0.45 11.67 -18.64
C THR A 183 0.80 12.46 -18.29
#